data_5575ec0b408fc86a1a98d7b81cab5b3b
#
_entry.id   5575ec0b408fc86a1a98d7b81cab5b3b
#
_cell.length_a   1.000
_cell.length_b   1.000
_cell.length_c   1.000
_cell.angle_alpha   90.00
_cell.angle_beta   90.00
_cell.angle_gamma   90.00
#
_symmetry.space_group_name_H-M   'P 1'
#
loop_
_entity.id
_entity.type
_entity.pdbx_description
1 polymer ?
#
loop_
_entity_poly.entity_id
_entity_poly.type
_entity_poly.pdbx_seq_one_letter_code
_entity_poly.pdbx_strand_id
1 'polypeptide(L)'
;MSEPAPAATAAARFPTFGLAPWSIVVPLIALGAVVLGKPSSISLAIVIAIALGGAVMAAVYHAEVIAHRVGEPFGTLILAFAVTVIETSLIVSIMLSEGHGAQSLARDTVIAAVMITINGIVGVCLLLGGGRHHEQGYTQSGVNHGLAILATLSVLTLVMPNYTTSSVGPFYNDNQLIFIAFDALMLYGVFVVAQTIWHRDHFLYPDKDQPPHETVPTAKAAAAGAMLPLTLIAVVLLAKALSPSIEAGVAAMGAPPALVGIIIAALVLAPESLAALSAARANRVQTSLNLAIGSALATIGLTIPAVAIASMSMGLDLELGLSAKSTVLLGLTLLVATMTLSTGRTTLVQGMVHLVIFATYLFTTLVP
;
A
#
# COMPACT_ATOMS: atom_id res chain seq x y z
N MET A 1 52.96 37.14 -13.91
CA MET A 1 52.69 35.77 -14.46
C MET A 1 51.74 35.12 -13.50
N SER A 2 50.46 35.14 -13.86
CA SER A 2 49.37 34.52 -13.11
C SER A 2 49.10 33.14 -13.73
N GLU A 3 49.26 32.10 -12.90
CA GLU A 3 48.99 30.70 -13.24
C GLU A 3 47.51 30.50 -13.59
N PRO A 4 47.16 29.78 -14.67
CA PRO A 4 45.76 29.49 -14.98
C PRO A 4 45.24 28.41 -14.03
N ALA A 5 44.08 28.68 -13.41
CA ALA A 5 43.36 27.73 -12.57
C ALA A 5 43.04 26.45 -13.36
N PRO A 6 43.11 25.26 -12.72
CA PRO A 6 42.82 24.01 -13.39
C PRO A 6 41.35 23.94 -13.82
N ALA A 7 41.12 23.62 -15.09
CA ALA A 7 39.80 23.38 -15.66
C ALA A 7 39.12 22.22 -14.90
N ALA A 8 38.04 22.54 -14.21
CA ALA A 8 37.17 21.54 -13.61
C ALA A 8 36.63 20.63 -14.72
N THR A 9 37.00 19.37 -14.70
CA THR A 9 36.47 18.33 -15.56
C THR A 9 34.95 18.28 -15.36
N ALA A 10 34.19 18.72 -16.37
CA ALA A 10 32.74 18.58 -16.44
C ALA A 10 32.44 17.09 -16.50
N ALA A 11 32.19 16.49 -15.33
CA ALA A 11 31.59 15.17 -15.27
C ALA A 11 30.28 15.22 -16.10
N ALA A 12 30.15 14.34 -17.07
CA ALA A 12 28.97 14.23 -17.91
C ALA A 12 27.73 14.11 -17.02
N ARG A 13 27.00 15.22 -16.82
CA ARG A 13 25.76 15.22 -16.09
C ARG A 13 24.71 14.57 -16.98
N PHE A 14 24.31 13.35 -16.65
CA PHE A 14 23.12 12.74 -17.26
C PHE A 14 21.97 13.73 -17.18
N PRO A 15 21.17 13.90 -18.27
CA PRO A 15 20.03 14.79 -18.26
C PRO A 15 18.94 14.20 -17.35
N THR A 16 18.91 14.59 -16.08
CA THR A 16 17.95 14.08 -15.09
C THR A 16 16.58 14.74 -15.20
N PHE A 17 16.43 15.76 -16.06
CA PHE A 17 15.20 16.56 -16.19
C PHE A 17 14.65 17.08 -14.85
N GLY A 18 15.50 17.17 -13.82
CA GLY A 18 15.13 17.56 -12.46
C GLY A 18 14.63 16.41 -11.57
N LEU A 19 14.66 15.18 -12.06
CA LEU A 19 14.42 13.98 -11.23
C LEU A 19 15.65 13.67 -10.35
N ALA A 20 15.43 13.03 -9.23
CA ALA A 20 16.51 12.51 -8.41
C ALA A 20 17.27 11.40 -9.18
N PRO A 21 18.61 11.43 -9.28
CA PRO A 21 19.36 10.47 -10.09
C PRO A 21 19.06 8.99 -9.75
N TRP A 22 18.85 8.69 -8.47
CA TRP A 22 18.51 7.33 -8.02
C TRP A 22 17.18 6.82 -8.61
N SER A 23 16.19 7.70 -8.80
CA SER A 23 14.88 7.32 -9.33
C SER A 23 14.92 6.93 -10.82
N ILE A 24 15.99 7.27 -11.53
CA ILE A 24 16.25 6.82 -12.90
C ILE A 24 17.12 5.57 -12.90
N VAL A 25 18.19 5.57 -12.11
CA VAL A 25 19.20 4.50 -12.09
C VAL A 25 18.62 3.20 -11.52
N VAL A 26 17.86 3.28 -10.42
CA VAL A 26 17.28 2.10 -9.76
C VAL A 26 16.33 1.31 -10.67
N PRO A 27 15.37 1.93 -11.38
CA PRO A 27 14.52 1.18 -12.33
C PRO A 27 15.30 0.55 -13.48
N LEU A 28 16.35 1.20 -13.98
CA LEU A 28 17.20 0.64 -15.03
C LEU A 28 17.99 -0.58 -14.54
N ILE A 29 18.54 -0.50 -13.32
CA ILE A 29 19.18 -1.66 -12.67
C ILE A 29 18.14 -2.77 -12.43
N ALA A 30 16.94 -2.45 -11.99
CA ALA A 30 15.86 -3.38 -11.78
C ALA A 30 15.47 -4.10 -13.07
N LEU A 31 15.34 -3.39 -14.20
CA LEU A 31 15.11 -3.98 -15.52
C LEU A 31 16.29 -4.86 -15.95
N GLY A 32 17.53 -4.44 -15.71
CA GLY A 32 18.70 -5.25 -15.92
C GLY A 32 18.70 -6.55 -15.11
N ALA A 33 18.24 -6.48 -13.85
CA ALA A 33 18.12 -7.66 -12.99
C ALA A 33 17.05 -8.66 -13.48
N VAL A 34 16.02 -8.20 -14.22
CA VAL A 34 15.03 -9.11 -14.86
C VAL A 34 15.71 -10.11 -15.80
N VAL A 35 16.79 -9.71 -16.49
CA VAL A 35 17.55 -10.57 -17.41
C VAL A 35 18.19 -11.76 -16.68
N LEU A 36 18.46 -11.64 -15.38
CA LEU A 36 18.99 -12.73 -14.56
C LEU A 36 17.98 -13.87 -14.35
N GLY A 37 16.70 -13.61 -14.63
CA GLY A 37 15.62 -14.59 -14.54
C GLY A 37 15.30 -15.02 -13.10
N LYS A 38 14.85 -16.28 -12.95
CA LYS A 38 14.54 -16.83 -11.62
C LYS A 38 15.83 -17.00 -10.80
N PRO A 39 15.87 -16.59 -9.53
CA PRO A 39 17.06 -16.71 -8.71
C PRO A 39 17.43 -18.19 -8.49
N SER A 40 18.69 -18.52 -8.80
CA SER A 40 19.28 -19.86 -8.61
C SER A 40 19.93 -20.05 -7.23
N SER A 41 20.05 -18.96 -6.44
CA SER A 41 20.66 -18.96 -5.11
C SER A 41 19.97 -17.94 -4.19
N ILE A 42 20.11 -18.13 -2.88
CA ILE A 42 19.58 -17.19 -1.86
C ILE A 42 20.21 -15.80 -2.03
N SER A 43 21.51 -15.72 -2.33
CA SER A 43 22.18 -14.43 -2.54
C SER A 43 21.59 -13.68 -3.73
N LEU A 44 21.29 -14.35 -4.83
CA LEU A 44 20.65 -13.75 -6.00
C LEU A 44 19.20 -13.33 -5.68
N ALA A 45 18.47 -14.13 -4.93
CA ALA A 45 17.13 -13.78 -4.46
C ALA A 45 17.13 -12.51 -3.61
N ILE A 46 18.10 -12.33 -2.70
CA ILE A 46 18.27 -11.12 -1.91
C ILE A 46 18.57 -9.90 -2.80
N VAL A 47 19.45 -10.04 -3.79
CA VAL A 47 19.75 -8.96 -4.74
C VAL A 47 18.51 -8.55 -5.53
N ILE A 48 17.74 -9.52 -6.04
CA ILE A 48 16.48 -9.24 -6.74
C ILE A 48 15.44 -8.62 -5.82
N ALA A 49 15.35 -9.04 -4.55
CA ALA A 49 14.44 -8.43 -3.56
C ALA A 49 14.80 -6.97 -3.25
N ILE A 50 16.09 -6.65 -3.13
CA ILE A 50 16.56 -5.27 -2.95
C ILE A 50 16.25 -4.43 -4.20
N ALA A 51 16.47 -4.98 -5.40
CA ALA A 51 16.14 -4.30 -6.66
C ALA A 51 14.63 -4.06 -6.79
N LEU A 52 13.79 -5.03 -6.38
CA LEU A 52 12.33 -4.90 -6.34
C LEU A 52 11.90 -3.79 -5.37
N GLY A 53 12.41 -3.78 -4.12
CA GLY A 53 12.11 -2.73 -3.16
C GLY A 53 12.52 -1.35 -3.66
N GLY A 54 13.69 -1.23 -4.27
CA GLY A 54 14.14 0.01 -4.90
C GLY A 54 13.24 0.45 -6.07
N ALA A 55 12.79 -0.49 -6.91
CA ALA A 55 11.87 -0.19 -8.01
C ALA A 55 10.50 0.27 -7.49
N VAL A 56 9.95 -0.35 -6.43
CA VAL A 56 8.71 0.11 -5.78
C VAL A 56 8.86 1.54 -5.27
N MET A 57 9.96 1.85 -4.57
CA MET A 57 10.23 3.22 -4.08
C MET A 57 10.34 4.22 -5.23
N ALA A 58 10.97 3.84 -6.35
CA ALA A 58 11.08 4.70 -7.52
C ALA A 58 9.73 4.91 -8.22
N ALA A 59 8.88 3.87 -8.31
CA ALA A 59 7.52 3.99 -8.87
C ALA A 59 6.68 4.99 -8.07
N VAL A 60 6.70 4.87 -6.73
CA VAL A 60 5.99 5.80 -5.84
C VAL A 60 6.54 7.23 -5.99
N TYR A 61 7.85 7.42 -6.02
CA TYR A 61 8.46 8.73 -6.26
C TYR A 61 8.00 9.36 -7.58
N HIS A 62 7.95 8.59 -8.67
CA HIS A 62 7.46 9.10 -9.95
C HIS A 62 5.97 9.43 -9.91
N ALA A 63 5.16 8.60 -9.26
CA ALA A 63 3.74 8.88 -9.06
C ALA A 63 3.51 10.15 -8.22
N GLU A 64 4.30 10.37 -7.16
CA GLU A 64 4.27 11.59 -6.35
C GLU A 64 4.65 12.84 -7.15
N VAL A 65 5.69 12.78 -7.98
CA VAL A 65 6.09 13.90 -8.85
C VAL A 65 4.95 14.29 -9.80
N ILE A 66 4.25 13.31 -10.37
CA ILE A 66 3.09 13.54 -11.23
C ILE A 66 1.92 14.10 -10.41
N ALA A 67 1.65 13.50 -9.24
CA ALA A 67 0.59 13.92 -8.33
C ALA A 67 0.74 15.39 -7.92
N HIS A 68 1.96 15.80 -7.54
CA HIS A 68 2.26 17.19 -7.21
C HIS A 68 2.09 18.15 -8.39
N ARG A 69 2.34 17.70 -9.63
CA ARG A 69 2.14 18.52 -10.84
C ARG A 69 0.67 18.69 -11.18
N VAL A 70 -0.10 17.62 -11.06
CA VAL A 70 -1.54 17.61 -11.39
C VAL A 70 -2.33 18.31 -10.28
N GLY A 71 -1.86 18.22 -9.04
CA GLY A 71 -2.50 18.81 -7.87
C GLY A 71 -3.72 18.01 -7.39
N GLU A 72 -4.26 18.46 -6.25
CA GLU A 72 -5.48 17.88 -5.68
C GLU A 72 -6.72 18.27 -6.49
N PRO A 73 -7.67 17.34 -6.72
CA PRO A 73 -7.80 16.00 -6.13
C PRO A 73 -7.13 14.87 -6.96
N PHE A 74 -6.72 15.16 -8.19
CA PHE A 74 -6.25 14.12 -9.13
C PHE A 74 -4.90 13.52 -8.74
N GLY A 75 -4.08 14.26 -7.99
CA GLY A 75 -2.79 13.78 -7.51
C GLY A 75 -2.89 12.54 -6.63
N THR A 76 -3.80 12.54 -5.67
CA THR A 76 -4.06 11.39 -4.79
C THR A 76 -4.58 10.18 -5.56
N LEU A 77 -5.40 10.39 -6.59
CA LEU A 77 -5.88 9.32 -7.47
C LEU A 77 -4.75 8.66 -8.26
N ILE A 78 -3.82 9.45 -8.78
CA ILE A 78 -2.66 8.93 -9.54
C ILE A 78 -1.78 8.07 -8.64
N LEU A 79 -1.53 8.53 -7.41
CA LEU A 79 -0.73 7.79 -6.45
C LEU A 79 -1.42 6.48 -6.04
N ALA A 80 -2.69 6.54 -5.65
CA ALA A 80 -3.47 5.35 -5.31
C ALA A 80 -3.54 4.35 -6.48
N PHE A 81 -3.75 4.83 -7.70
CA PHE A 81 -3.74 3.98 -8.88
C PHE A 81 -2.39 3.29 -9.13
N ALA A 82 -1.27 4.02 -9.00
CA ALA A 82 0.06 3.45 -9.17
C ALA A 82 0.34 2.35 -8.14
N VAL A 83 0.01 2.59 -6.87
CA VAL A 83 0.16 1.59 -5.77
C VAL A 83 -0.73 0.38 -6.02
N THR A 84 -1.99 0.59 -6.43
CA THR A 84 -2.91 -0.51 -6.77
C THR A 84 -2.41 -1.35 -7.95
N VAL A 85 -1.84 -0.72 -8.98
CA VAL A 85 -1.23 -1.46 -10.11
C VAL A 85 -0.08 -2.34 -9.62
N ILE A 86 0.77 -1.83 -8.73
CA ILE A 86 1.85 -2.62 -8.12
C ILE A 86 1.26 -3.82 -7.36
N GLU A 87 0.35 -3.56 -6.42
CA GLU A 87 -0.25 -4.57 -5.55
C GLU A 87 -0.98 -5.66 -6.35
N THR A 88 -1.89 -5.25 -7.23
CA THR A 88 -2.67 -6.17 -8.07
C THR A 88 -1.76 -7.01 -8.98
N SER A 89 -0.74 -6.38 -9.58
CA SER A 89 0.19 -7.08 -10.46
C SER A 89 1.01 -8.13 -9.71
N LEU A 90 1.40 -7.84 -8.46
CA LEU A 90 2.07 -8.81 -7.58
C LEU A 90 1.15 -10.00 -7.29
N ILE A 91 -0.08 -9.75 -6.84
CA ILE A 91 -1.06 -10.78 -6.51
C ILE A 91 -1.36 -11.65 -7.74
N VAL A 92 -1.72 -11.02 -8.86
CA VAL A 92 -2.05 -11.73 -10.11
C VAL A 92 -0.86 -12.52 -10.64
N SER A 93 0.36 -11.99 -10.54
CA SER A 93 1.57 -12.68 -10.97
C SER A 93 1.80 -13.97 -10.19
N ILE A 94 1.54 -13.97 -8.89
CA ILE A 94 1.66 -15.16 -8.04
C ILE A 94 0.51 -16.12 -8.31
N MET A 95 -0.72 -15.65 -8.42
CA MET A 95 -1.88 -16.47 -8.78
C MET A 95 -1.65 -17.23 -10.09
N LEU A 96 -1.04 -16.59 -11.10
CA LEU A 96 -0.69 -17.23 -12.37
C LEU A 96 0.44 -18.27 -12.24
N SER A 97 1.35 -18.10 -11.28
CA SER A 97 2.46 -19.04 -11.09
C SER A 97 2.05 -20.29 -10.34
N GLU A 98 1.17 -20.18 -9.36
CA GLU A 98 0.75 -21.25 -8.46
C GLU A 98 -0.63 -21.83 -8.79
N GLY A 99 -1.45 -21.14 -9.60
CA GLY A 99 -2.79 -21.58 -9.96
C GLY A 99 -3.68 -21.74 -8.73
N HIS A 100 -4.24 -22.95 -8.53
CA HIS A 100 -5.13 -23.22 -7.40
C HIS A 100 -4.48 -23.09 -6.01
N GLY A 101 -3.14 -23.07 -5.90
CA GLY A 101 -2.44 -22.88 -4.63
C GLY A 101 -2.53 -21.44 -4.09
N ALA A 102 -2.80 -20.46 -4.94
CA ALA A 102 -2.81 -19.04 -4.60
C ALA A 102 -4.22 -18.41 -4.48
N GLN A 103 -5.29 -19.21 -4.38
CA GLN A 103 -6.68 -18.72 -4.31
C GLN A 103 -6.91 -17.73 -3.17
N SER A 104 -6.27 -17.94 -2.01
CA SER A 104 -6.39 -17.10 -0.82
C SER A 104 -5.44 -15.90 -0.80
N LEU A 105 -4.50 -15.79 -1.73
CA LEU A 105 -3.43 -14.80 -1.68
C LEU A 105 -3.96 -13.35 -1.65
N ALA A 106 -4.97 -13.06 -2.47
CA ALA A 106 -5.59 -11.73 -2.49
C ALA A 106 -6.20 -11.39 -1.14
N ARG A 107 -6.96 -12.31 -0.54
CA ARG A 107 -7.53 -12.18 0.80
C ARG A 107 -6.43 -11.93 1.84
N ASP A 108 -5.39 -12.77 1.81
CA ASP A 108 -4.32 -12.72 2.81
C ASP A 108 -3.49 -11.44 2.68
N THR A 109 -3.29 -10.93 1.47
CA THR A 109 -2.63 -9.65 1.21
C THR A 109 -3.49 -8.47 1.68
N VAL A 110 -4.79 -8.49 1.38
CA VAL A 110 -5.71 -7.40 1.74
C VAL A 110 -5.89 -7.32 3.26
N ILE A 111 -6.11 -8.44 3.95
CA ILE A 111 -6.18 -8.41 5.42
C ILE A 111 -4.85 -7.98 6.03
N ALA A 112 -3.71 -8.41 5.49
CA ALA A 112 -2.41 -7.96 5.93
C ALA A 112 -2.25 -6.44 5.76
N ALA A 113 -2.68 -5.87 4.63
CA ALA A 113 -2.65 -4.44 4.40
C ALA A 113 -3.50 -3.67 5.43
N VAL A 114 -4.71 -4.13 5.73
CA VAL A 114 -5.57 -3.53 6.78
C VAL A 114 -4.88 -3.60 8.14
N MET A 115 -4.32 -4.75 8.50
CA MET A 115 -3.64 -4.93 9.80
C MET A 115 -2.37 -4.09 9.91
N ILE A 116 -1.58 -4.00 8.84
CA ILE A 116 -0.37 -3.16 8.77
C ILE A 116 -0.75 -1.68 8.88
N THR A 117 -1.75 -1.22 8.12
CA THR A 117 -2.12 0.21 8.09
C THR A 117 -2.77 0.64 9.39
N ILE A 118 -3.83 -0.05 9.83
CA ILE A 118 -4.66 0.40 10.96
C ILE A 118 -4.01 0.06 12.31
N ASN A 119 -3.31 -1.06 12.42
CA ASN A 119 -2.70 -1.44 13.69
C ASN A 119 -1.18 -1.19 13.72
N GLY A 120 -0.48 -1.46 12.63
CA GLY A 120 0.96 -1.24 12.54
C GLY A 120 1.30 0.25 12.39
N ILE A 121 0.95 0.84 11.24
CA ILE A 121 1.33 2.23 10.90
C ILE A 121 0.66 3.23 11.86
N VAL A 122 -0.67 3.17 12.03
CA VAL A 122 -1.37 4.05 12.97
C VAL A 122 -0.83 3.85 14.38
N GLY A 123 -0.67 2.59 14.83
CA GLY A 123 -0.12 2.31 16.16
C GLY A 123 1.24 2.95 16.41
N VAL A 124 2.20 2.80 15.46
CA VAL A 124 3.53 3.43 15.55
C VAL A 124 3.43 4.97 15.46
N CYS A 125 2.59 5.52 14.59
CA CYS A 125 2.40 6.97 14.47
C CYS A 125 1.86 7.57 15.77
N LEU A 126 0.84 6.94 16.38
CA LEU A 126 0.28 7.38 17.66
C LEU A 126 1.29 7.25 18.80
N LEU A 127 2.07 6.16 18.83
CA LEU A 127 3.10 5.96 19.85
C LEU A 127 4.21 6.99 19.76
N LEU A 128 4.75 7.24 18.57
CA LEU A 128 5.83 8.21 18.36
C LEU A 128 5.35 9.65 18.51
N GLY A 129 4.17 9.95 17.99
CA GLY A 129 3.53 11.26 18.14
C GLY A 129 3.20 11.58 19.59
N GLY A 130 2.54 10.64 20.29
CA GLY A 130 2.21 10.74 21.71
C GLY A 130 3.43 10.83 22.62
N GLY A 131 4.49 10.04 22.32
CA GLY A 131 5.73 10.10 23.07
C GLY A 131 6.51 11.40 22.91
N ARG A 132 6.38 12.10 21.77
CA ARG A 132 7.07 13.36 21.48
C ARG A 132 6.24 14.61 21.82
N HIS A 133 4.93 14.56 21.59
CA HIS A 133 4.03 15.72 21.66
C HIS A 133 2.96 15.56 22.73
N HIS A 134 2.95 14.47 23.51
CA HIS A 134 1.96 14.07 24.51
C HIS A 134 0.57 13.80 23.91
N GLU A 135 -0.09 14.80 23.37
CA GLU A 135 -1.35 14.69 22.64
C GLU A 135 -1.25 15.41 21.30
N GLN A 136 -1.83 14.82 20.26
CA GLN A 136 -1.95 15.43 18.94
C GLN A 136 -3.43 15.47 18.56
N GLY A 137 -3.91 16.64 18.12
CA GLY A 137 -5.29 16.82 17.66
C GLY A 137 -5.44 16.49 16.17
N TYR A 138 -6.63 16.04 15.79
CA TYR A 138 -7.03 15.83 14.40
C TYR A 138 -8.54 16.00 14.23
N THR A 139 -9.00 16.15 12.98
CA THR A 139 -10.42 16.29 12.65
C THR A 139 -11.10 14.93 12.65
N GLN A 140 -12.01 14.72 13.59
CA GLN A 140 -12.74 13.45 13.76
C GLN A 140 -13.56 13.04 12.53
N SER A 141 -14.22 14.01 11.87
CA SER A 141 -15.17 13.75 10.80
C SER A 141 -14.55 12.97 9.65
N GLY A 142 -13.38 13.37 9.17
CA GLY A 142 -12.69 12.69 8.07
C GLY A 142 -12.29 11.26 8.43
N VAL A 143 -11.72 11.08 9.63
CA VAL A 143 -11.32 9.77 10.15
C VAL A 143 -12.52 8.83 10.30
N ASN A 144 -13.62 9.32 10.89
CA ASN A 144 -14.83 8.52 11.09
C ASN A 144 -15.48 8.10 9.76
N HIS A 145 -15.52 8.98 8.75
CA HIS A 145 -16.00 8.62 7.41
C HIS A 145 -15.13 7.51 6.80
N GLY A 146 -13.81 7.66 6.87
CA GLY A 146 -12.87 6.64 6.38
C GLY A 146 -13.05 5.29 7.09
N LEU A 147 -13.17 5.29 8.42
CA LEU A 147 -13.36 4.06 9.20
C LEU A 147 -14.71 3.40 8.91
N ALA A 148 -15.79 4.17 8.74
CA ALA A 148 -17.10 3.62 8.39
C ALA A 148 -17.07 2.91 7.03
N ILE A 149 -16.43 3.52 6.02
CA ILE A 149 -16.27 2.91 4.69
C ILE A 149 -15.36 1.69 4.78
N LEU A 150 -14.25 1.78 5.51
CA LEU A 150 -13.32 0.67 5.72
C LEU A 150 -14.03 -0.53 6.37
N ALA A 151 -14.83 -0.30 7.41
CA ALA A 151 -15.59 -1.34 8.07
C ALA A 151 -16.58 -2.00 7.10
N THR A 152 -17.34 -1.20 6.36
CA THR A 152 -18.29 -1.70 5.37
C THR A 152 -17.60 -2.54 4.30
N LEU A 153 -16.56 -2.00 3.67
CA LEU A 153 -15.80 -2.71 2.64
C LEU A 153 -15.15 -3.99 3.17
N SER A 154 -14.50 -3.93 4.33
CA SER A 154 -13.83 -5.10 4.92
C SER A 154 -14.83 -6.22 5.22
N VAL A 155 -16.00 -5.90 5.78
CA VAL A 155 -17.01 -6.91 6.10
C VAL A 155 -17.62 -7.49 4.84
N LEU A 156 -18.01 -6.65 3.88
CA LEU A 156 -18.65 -7.12 2.65
C LEU A 156 -17.69 -7.94 1.78
N THR A 157 -16.41 -7.56 1.70
CA THR A 157 -15.46 -8.25 0.83
C THR A 157 -14.81 -9.47 1.47
N LEU A 158 -14.54 -9.43 2.79
CA LEU A 158 -13.69 -10.43 3.45
C LEU A 158 -14.43 -11.32 4.47
N VAL A 159 -15.57 -10.87 5.00
CA VAL A 159 -16.31 -11.65 5.99
C VAL A 159 -17.55 -12.30 5.38
N MET A 160 -18.31 -11.55 4.61
CA MET A 160 -19.57 -11.97 4.03
C MET A 160 -19.49 -13.24 3.12
N PRO A 161 -18.38 -13.51 2.38
CA PRO A 161 -18.25 -14.73 1.58
C PRO A 161 -18.44 -16.01 2.39
N ASN A 162 -18.07 -16.02 3.68
CA ASN A 162 -18.22 -17.18 4.56
C ASN A 162 -19.69 -17.51 4.90
N TYR A 163 -20.60 -16.57 4.66
CA TYR A 163 -22.02 -16.67 5.05
C TYR A 163 -22.96 -16.73 3.86
N THR A 164 -22.45 -16.66 2.63
CA THR A 164 -23.27 -16.86 1.43
C THR A 164 -23.48 -18.35 1.18
N THR A 165 -24.63 -18.70 0.60
CA THR A 165 -25.00 -20.09 0.34
C THR A 165 -24.99 -20.46 -1.14
N SER A 166 -24.69 -19.50 -2.01
CA SER A 166 -24.70 -19.70 -3.47
C SER A 166 -23.48 -20.46 -3.99
N SER A 167 -22.37 -20.41 -3.24
CA SER A 167 -21.17 -21.19 -3.48
C SER A 167 -20.77 -21.91 -2.20
N VAL A 168 -20.16 -23.08 -2.33
CA VAL A 168 -19.68 -23.84 -1.17
C VAL A 168 -18.32 -23.30 -0.74
N GLY A 169 -18.18 -22.95 0.53
CA GLY A 169 -16.91 -22.42 1.08
C GLY A 169 -16.85 -20.90 1.13
N PRO A 170 -15.65 -20.34 1.33
CA PRO A 170 -15.45 -18.89 1.51
C PRO A 170 -15.37 -18.14 0.18
N PHE A 171 -16.24 -18.46 -0.77
CA PHE A 171 -16.25 -17.94 -2.12
C PHE A 171 -17.53 -17.18 -2.43
N TYR A 172 -17.42 -16.16 -3.26
CA TYR A 172 -18.53 -15.58 -3.98
C TYR A 172 -18.69 -16.29 -5.34
N ASN A 173 -19.95 -16.43 -5.81
CA ASN A 173 -20.17 -16.75 -7.22
C ASN A 173 -19.89 -15.50 -8.10
N ASP A 174 -19.80 -15.69 -9.42
CA ASP A 174 -19.43 -14.61 -10.35
C ASP A 174 -20.34 -13.37 -10.22
N ASN A 175 -21.66 -13.56 -10.08
CA ASN A 175 -22.60 -12.45 -9.96
C ASN A 175 -22.42 -11.69 -8.64
N GLN A 176 -22.16 -12.39 -7.55
CA GLN A 176 -21.86 -11.79 -6.25
C GLN A 176 -20.52 -11.07 -6.29
N LEU A 177 -19.51 -11.67 -6.93
CA LEU A 177 -18.18 -11.09 -7.06
C LEU A 177 -18.23 -9.79 -7.87
N ILE A 178 -18.97 -9.75 -9.00
CA ILE A 178 -19.18 -8.54 -9.79
C ILE A 178 -19.89 -7.46 -8.94
N PHE A 179 -20.93 -7.83 -8.21
CA PHE A 179 -21.69 -6.90 -7.38
C PHE A 179 -20.81 -6.29 -6.27
N ILE A 180 -20.07 -7.11 -5.54
CA ILE A 180 -19.15 -6.65 -4.48
C ILE A 180 -18.00 -5.82 -5.05
N ALA A 181 -17.47 -6.18 -6.23
CA ALA A 181 -16.46 -5.37 -6.92
C ALA A 181 -17.01 -3.98 -7.30
N PHE A 182 -18.24 -3.92 -7.77
CA PHE A 182 -18.92 -2.65 -8.05
C PHE A 182 -19.14 -1.82 -6.78
N ASP A 183 -19.64 -2.43 -5.71
CA ASP A 183 -19.84 -1.75 -4.42
C ASP A 183 -18.52 -1.19 -3.86
N ALA A 184 -17.43 -1.97 -3.97
CA ALA A 184 -16.11 -1.55 -3.53
C ALA A 184 -15.61 -0.32 -4.31
N LEU A 185 -15.72 -0.35 -5.63
CA LEU A 185 -15.36 0.81 -6.48
C LEU A 185 -16.24 2.03 -6.19
N MET A 186 -17.54 1.82 -6.00
CA MET A 186 -18.49 2.89 -5.71
C MET A 186 -18.16 3.57 -4.36
N LEU A 187 -18.00 2.79 -3.29
CA LEU A 187 -17.70 3.34 -1.96
C LEU A 187 -16.33 4.02 -1.92
N TYR A 188 -15.31 3.43 -2.58
CA TYR A 188 -14.01 4.09 -2.71
C TYR A 188 -14.10 5.38 -3.52
N GLY A 189 -14.86 5.38 -4.63
CA GLY A 189 -15.10 6.59 -5.43
C GLY A 189 -15.79 7.69 -4.62
N VAL A 190 -16.82 7.35 -3.84
CA VAL A 190 -17.49 8.30 -2.93
C VAL A 190 -16.51 8.84 -1.88
N PHE A 191 -15.66 7.97 -1.31
CA PHE A 191 -14.62 8.42 -0.37
C PHE A 191 -13.66 9.42 -0.99
N VAL A 192 -13.17 9.13 -2.20
CA VAL A 192 -12.26 10.05 -2.93
C VAL A 192 -12.94 11.39 -3.21
N VAL A 193 -14.19 11.40 -3.68
CA VAL A 193 -14.94 12.64 -3.92
C VAL A 193 -15.18 13.40 -2.61
N ALA A 194 -15.53 12.70 -1.53
CA ALA A 194 -15.69 13.33 -0.22
C ALA A 194 -14.38 13.95 0.28
N GLN A 195 -13.28 13.23 0.18
CA GLN A 195 -11.96 13.67 0.63
C GLN A 195 -11.41 14.85 -0.17
N THR A 196 -11.70 14.90 -1.48
CA THR A 196 -11.04 15.84 -2.39
C THR A 196 -11.89 17.05 -2.76
N ILE A 197 -13.23 16.91 -2.78
CA ILE A 197 -14.15 17.92 -3.28
C ILE A 197 -15.15 18.36 -2.22
N TRP A 198 -16.03 17.46 -1.74
CA TRP A 198 -17.20 17.84 -0.94
C TRP A 198 -16.89 18.15 0.51
N HIS A 199 -15.98 17.41 1.13
CA HIS A 199 -15.65 17.52 2.54
C HIS A 199 -14.13 17.64 2.76
N ARG A 200 -13.46 18.31 1.81
CA ARG A 200 -11.99 18.47 1.82
C ARG A 200 -11.47 18.98 3.16
N ASP A 201 -12.19 19.94 3.78
CA ASP A 201 -11.79 20.54 5.06
C ASP A 201 -11.78 19.55 6.24
N HIS A 202 -12.50 18.43 6.13
CA HIS A 202 -12.46 17.36 7.13
C HIS A 202 -11.18 16.53 7.11
N PHE A 203 -10.44 16.59 6.00
CA PHE A 203 -9.21 15.82 5.78
C PHE A 203 -7.95 16.69 5.78
N LEU A 204 -8.11 18.01 5.70
CA LEU A 204 -6.98 18.93 5.77
C LEU A 204 -6.57 19.15 7.23
N TYR A 205 -5.26 19.30 7.44
CA TYR A 205 -4.74 19.82 8.69
C TYR A 205 -5.03 21.33 8.76
N PRO A 206 -5.52 21.87 9.89
CA PRO A 206 -5.85 23.30 10.01
C PRO A 206 -4.59 24.20 10.14
N ASP A 207 -3.54 23.89 9.40
CA ASP A 207 -2.30 24.66 9.42
C ASP A 207 -2.36 25.81 8.41
N LYS A 208 -2.35 27.05 8.94
CA LYS A 208 -2.35 28.27 8.13
C LYS A 208 -1.00 28.56 7.47
N ASP A 209 0.04 27.79 7.84
CA ASP A 209 1.44 27.98 7.40
C ASP A 209 1.92 26.92 6.41
N GLN A 210 1.03 26.32 5.63
CA GLN A 210 1.51 25.45 4.53
C GLN A 210 2.28 26.31 3.52
N PRO A 211 3.56 25.96 3.23
CA PRO A 211 4.28 26.63 2.18
C PRO A 211 3.51 26.49 0.86
N PRO A 212 3.51 27.52 -0.01
CA PRO A 212 2.84 27.44 -1.29
C PRO A 212 3.34 26.22 -2.05
N HIS A 213 2.40 25.45 -2.62
CA HIS A 213 2.74 24.26 -3.41
C HIS A 213 3.77 24.63 -4.47
N GLU A 214 4.99 24.13 -4.32
CA GLU A 214 6.01 24.27 -5.36
C GLU A 214 5.49 23.60 -6.63
N THR A 215 5.25 24.39 -7.67
CA THR A 215 4.80 23.86 -8.95
C THR A 215 5.92 23.05 -9.59
N VAL A 216 5.72 21.74 -9.70
CA VAL A 216 6.68 20.86 -10.37
C VAL A 216 6.86 21.27 -11.83
N PRO A 217 8.10 21.49 -12.34
CA PRO A 217 8.32 21.82 -13.74
C PRO A 217 7.75 20.77 -14.69
N THR A 218 7.19 21.20 -15.82
CA THR A 218 6.56 20.30 -16.82
C THR A 218 7.54 19.23 -17.32
N ALA A 219 8.80 19.58 -17.53
CA ALA A 219 9.83 18.63 -17.95
C ALA A 219 10.08 17.53 -16.92
N LYS A 220 10.07 17.87 -15.61
CA LYS A 220 10.20 16.90 -14.52
C LYS A 220 9.00 15.96 -14.45
N ALA A 221 7.78 16.50 -14.57
CA ALA A 221 6.56 15.71 -14.56
C ALA A 221 6.46 14.79 -15.79
N ALA A 222 6.83 15.27 -16.97
CA ALA A 222 6.86 14.46 -18.19
C ALA A 222 7.89 13.32 -18.10
N ALA A 223 9.08 13.59 -17.57
CA ALA A 223 10.09 12.57 -17.34
C ALA A 223 9.62 11.53 -16.31
N ALA A 224 8.97 11.94 -15.22
CA ALA A 224 8.35 11.03 -14.27
C ALA A 224 7.25 10.19 -14.92
N GLY A 225 6.41 10.80 -15.78
CA GLY A 225 5.36 10.13 -16.55
C GLY A 225 5.88 9.05 -17.49
N ALA A 226 7.06 9.25 -18.08
CA ALA A 226 7.72 8.24 -18.91
C ALA A 226 8.38 7.13 -18.06
N MET A 227 8.95 7.49 -16.91
CA MET A 227 9.63 6.53 -16.03
C MET A 227 8.66 5.66 -15.23
N LEU A 228 7.47 6.16 -14.89
CA LEU A 228 6.49 5.42 -14.07
C LEU A 228 6.10 4.07 -14.71
N PRO A 229 5.58 4.00 -15.96
CA PRO A 229 5.22 2.72 -16.56
C PRO A 229 6.43 1.78 -16.72
N LEU A 230 7.60 2.33 -17.04
CA LEU A 230 8.84 1.54 -17.13
C LEU A 230 9.19 0.89 -15.80
N THR A 231 9.06 1.66 -14.72
CA THR A 231 9.32 1.19 -13.35
C THR A 231 8.27 0.16 -12.91
N LEU A 232 6.99 0.39 -13.22
CA LEU A 232 5.91 -0.57 -12.93
C LEU A 232 6.16 -1.92 -13.64
N ILE A 233 6.58 -1.90 -14.90
CA ILE A 233 6.98 -3.12 -15.63
C ILE A 233 8.13 -3.85 -14.92
N ALA A 234 9.16 -3.11 -14.48
CA ALA A 234 10.27 -3.71 -13.72
C ALA A 234 9.79 -4.38 -12.43
N VAL A 235 8.91 -3.72 -11.67
CA VAL A 235 8.31 -4.25 -10.44
C VAL A 235 7.58 -5.57 -10.72
N VAL A 236 6.70 -5.60 -11.72
CA VAL A 236 5.92 -6.79 -12.08
C VAL A 236 6.83 -7.97 -12.47
N LEU A 237 7.83 -7.70 -13.31
CA LEU A 237 8.74 -8.76 -13.79
C LEU A 237 9.66 -9.29 -12.69
N LEU A 238 10.20 -8.42 -11.82
CA LEU A 238 11.02 -8.84 -10.68
C LEU A 238 10.19 -9.60 -9.64
N ALA A 239 8.97 -9.17 -9.40
CA ALA A 239 8.04 -9.85 -8.50
C ALA A 239 7.75 -11.27 -8.97
N LYS A 240 7.45 -11.42 -10.28
CA LYS A 240 7.26 -12.75 -10.92
C LYS A 240 8.50 -13.63 -10.81
N ALA A 241 9.69 -13.04 -10.95
CA ALA A 241 10.94 -13.79 -10.80
C ALA A 241 11.19 -14.25 -9.36
N LEU A 242 10.81 -13.41 -8.37
CA LEU A 242 11.08 -13.62 -6.96
C LEU A 242 10.02 -14.49 -6.25
N SER A 243 8.78 -14.54 -6.76
CA SER A 243 7.65 -15.26 -6.15
C SER A 243 8.00 -16.69 -5.72
N PRO A 244 8.56 -17.56 -6.57
CA PRO A 244 8.87 -18.94 -6.17
C PRO A 244 9.90 -19.02 -5.03
N SER A 245 10.79 -18.02 -4.94
CA SER A 245 11.80 -17.99 -3.86
C SER A 245 11.23 -17.52 -2.53
N ILE A 246 10.27 -16.59 -2.55
CA ILE A 246 9.54 -16.16 -1.35
C ILE A 246 8.74 -17.34 -0.80
N GLU A 247 7.99 -18.02 -1.65
CA GLU A 247 7.18 -19.18 -1.30
C GLU A 247 8.03 -20.34 -0.74
N ALA A 248 9.11 -20.68 -1.44
CA ALA A 248 10.06 -21.69 -0.98
C ALA A 248 10.70 -21.29 0.36
N GLY A 249 11.04 -20.03 0.55
CA GLY A 249 11.57 -19.50 1.80
C GLY A 249 10.57 -19.61 2.96
N VAL A 250 9.32 -19.24 2.74
CA VAL A 250 8.23 -19.35 3.70
C VAL A 250 7.98 -20.82 4.06
N ALA A 251 7.91 -21.70 3.07
CA ALA A 251 7.75 -23.15 3.27
C ALA A 251 8.92 -23.77 4.02
N ALA A 252 10.16 -23.37 3.71
CA ALA A 252 11.37 -23.87 4.38
C ALA A 252 11.43 -23.47 5.87
N MET A 253 10.80 -22.34 6.25
CA MET A 253 10.64 -21.92 7.64
C MET A 253 9.50 -22.65 8.36
N GLY A 254 8.73 -23.49 7.66
CA GLY A 254 7.51 -24.09 8.20
C GLY A 254 6.39 -23.08 8.46
N ALA A 255 6.48 -21.88 7.86
CA ALA A 255 5.50 -20.82 8.07
C ALA A 255 4.29 -20.97 7.13
N PRO A 256 3.08 -20.53 7.55
CA PRO A 256 1.88 -20.58 6.73
C PRO A 256 1.99 -19.73 5.46
N PRO A 257 1.31 -20.12 4.35
CA PRO A 257 1.29 -19.35 3.10
C PRO A 257 0.82 -17.90 3.26
N ALA A 258 -0.04 -17.61 4.24
CA ALA A 258 -0.49 -16.26 4.58
C ALA A 258 0.66 -15.27 4.87
N LEU A 259 1.85 -15.77 5.25
CA LEU A 259 3.04 -14.93 5.44
C LEU A 259 3.50 -14.29 4.13
N VAL A 260 3.28 -14.94 2.99
CA VAL A 260 3.57 -14.37 1.65
C VAL A 260 2.76 -13.10 1.44
N GLY A 261 1.46 -13.14 1.77
CA GLY A 261 0.58 -11.95 1.72
C GLY A 261 1.06 -10.80 2.60
N ILE A 262 1.53 -11.10 3.81
CA ILE A 262 2.11 -10.08 4.72
C ILE A 262 3.37 -9.45 4.13
N ILE A 263 4.27 -10.25 3.55
CA ILE A 263 5.51 -9.76 2.91
C ILE A 263 5.19 -8.84 1.74
N ILE A 264 4.23 -9.23 0.89
CA ILE A 264 3.78 -8.41 -0.24
C ILE A 264 3.18 -7.10 0.26
N ALA A 265 2.23 -7.17 1.19
CA ALA A 265 1.59 -5.98 1.74
C ALA A 265 2.61 -5.03 2.40
N ALA A 266 3.55 -5.56 3.18
CA ALA A 266 4.60 -4.75 3.81
C ALA A 266 5.51 -4.06 2.78
N LEU A 267 5.86 -4.75 1.69
CA LEU A 267 6.68 -4.18 0.62
C LEU A 267 5.97 -3.03 -0.09
N VAL A 268 4.70 -3.25 -0.46
CA VAL A 268 3.90 -2.24 -1.18
C VAL A 268 3.59 -1.04 -0.31
N LEU A 269 3.30 -1.26 0.98
CA LEU A 269 2.96 -0.20 1.93
C LEU A 269 4.18 0.50 2.56
N ALA A 270 5.41 0.08 2.23
CA ALA A 270 6.62 0.67 2.82
C ALA A 270 6.74 2.18 2.57
N PRO A 271 6.50 2.73 1.36
CA PRO A 271 6.58 4.17 1.12
C PRO A 271 5.57 4.97 1.94
N GLU A 272 4.30 4.54 1.95
CA GLU A 272 3.23 5.19 2.72
C GLU A 272 3.49 5.10 4.22
N SER A 273 4.06 3.99 4.68
CA SER A 273 4.47 3.81 6.08
C SER A 273 5.51 4.84 6.49
N LEU A 274 6.53 5.06 5.67
CA LEU A 274 7.58 6.04 5.91
C LEU A 274 7.03 7.47 5.86
N ALA A 275 6.14 7.78 4.92
CA ALA A 275 5.49 9.07 4.81
C ALA A 275 4.61 9.38 6.02
N ALA A 276 3.76 8.42 6.43
CA ALA A 276 2.91 8.53 7.61
C ALA A 276 3.73 8.74 8.89
N LEU A 277 4.81 7.98 9.05
CA LEU A 277 5.70 8.09 10.20
C LEU A 277 6.43 9.46 10.27
N SER A 278 6.87 9.96 9.12
CA SER A 278 7.48 11.29 8.98
C SER A 278 6.48 12.38 9.37
N ALA A 279 5.23 12.28 8.91
CA ALA A 279 4.18 13.23 9.24
C ALA A 279 3.84 13.22 10.75
N ALA A 280 3.74 12.04 11.38
CA ALA A 280 3.49 11.93 12.83
C ALA A 280 4.59 12.57 13.66
N ARG A 281 5.86 12.34 13.29
CA ARG A 281 7.02 12.98 13.95
C ARG A 281 7.03 14.50 13.81
N ALA A 282 6.49 15.02 12.72
CA ALA A 282 6.36 16.44 12.45
C ALA A 282 5.08 17.08 13.04
N ASN A 283 4.41 16.40 13.98
CA ASN A 283 3.14 16.84 14.59
C ASN A 283 1.97 16.99 13.60
N ARG A 284 2.00 16.24 12.49
CA ARG A 284 0.94 16.22 11.45
C ARG A 284 0.20 14.89 11.45
N VAL A 285 -0.38 14.53 12.62
CA VAL A 285 -1.06 13.24 12.80
C VAL A 285 -2.26 13.07 11.88
N GLN A 286 -2.97 14.15 11.54
CA GLN A 286 -4.07 14.12 10.53
C GLN A 286 -3.58 13.54 9.21
N THR A 287 -2.43 14.00 8.72
CA THR A 287 -1.82 13.48 7.49
C THR A 287 -1.46 12.00 7.62
N SER A 288 -0.91 11.59 8.78
CA SER A 288 -0.59 10.17 9.03
C SER A 288 -1.84 9.29 9.01
N LEU A 289 -2.92 9.71 9.66
CA LEU A 289 -4.18 8.97 9.68
C LEU A 289 -4.84 8.91 8.30
N ASN A 290 -4.84 10.03 7.56
CA ASN A 290 -5.37 10.07 6.20
C ASN A 290 -4.60 9.13 5.26
N LEU A 291 -3.26 9.10 5.35
CA LEU A 291 -2.43 8.18 4.56
C LEU A 291 -2.74 6.72 4.91
N ALA A 292 -2.79 6.36 6.19
CA ALA A 292 -3.03 4.99 6.62
C ALA A 292 -4.44 4.50 6.24
N ILE A 293 -5.47 5.28 6.57
CA ILE A 293 -6.87 4.92 6.26
C ILE A 293 -7.11 4.94 4.75
N GLY A 294 -6.58 5.95 4.05
CA GLY A 294 -6.68 6.06 2.59
C GLY A 294 -6.04 4.88 1.87
N SER A 295 -4.86 4.43 2.33
CA SER A 295 -4.15 3.27 1.79
C SER A 295 -4.93 1.97 2.02
N ALA A 296 -5.48 1.75 3.24
CA ALA A 296 -6.35 0.60 3.52
C ALA A 296 -7.60 0.58 2.63
N LEU A 297 -8.22 1.74 2.43
CA LEU A 297 -9.39 1.88 1.56
C LEU A 297 -9.06 1.65 0.09
N ALA A 298 -7.93 2.14 -0.40
CA ALA A 298 -7.47 1.93 -1.77
C ALA A 298 -7.19 0.45 -2.03
N THR A 299 -6.52 -0.24 -1.09
CA THR A 299 -6.27 -1.67 -1.19
C THR A 299 -7.57 -2.46 -1.33
N ILE A 300 -8.58 -2.25 -0.48
CA ILE A 300 -9.84 -2.97 -0.63
C ILE A 300 -10.62 -2.48 -1.85
N GLY A 301 -10.76 -1.15 -1.99
CA GLY A 301 -11.64 -0.54 -2.98
C GLY A 301 -11.18 -0.66 -4.43
N LEU A 302 -9.89 -0.85 -4.67
CA LEU A 302 -9.33 -0.98 -6.01
C LEU A 302 -8.72 -2.36 -6.28
N THR A 303 -7.99 -2.94 -5.31
CA THR A 303 -7.30 -4.22 -5.52
C THR A 303 -8.30 -5.38 -5.61
N ILE A 304 -9.33 -5.43 -4.75
CA ILE A 304 -10.34 -6.49 -4.82
C ILE A 304 -11.07 -6.49 -6.17
N PRO A 305 -11.63 -5.38 -6.69
CA PRO A 305 -12.22 -5.35 -8.02
C PRO A 305 -11.26 -5.77 -9.14
N ALA A 306 -10.02 -5.29 -9.08
CA ALA A 306 -9.03 -5.61 -10.11
C ALA A 306 -8.64 -7.09 -10.10
N VAL A 307 -8.45 -7.70 -8.93
CA VAL A 307 -8.17 -9.14 -8.79
C VAL A 307 -9.41 -9.97 -9.16
N ALA A 308 -10.62 -9.51 -8.83
CA ALA A 308 -11.86 -10.18 -9.24
C ALA A 308 -11.98 -10.26 -10.77
N ILE A 309 -11.75 -9.15 -11.48
CA ILE A 309 -11.74 -9.14 -12.94
C ILE A 309 -10.66 -10.07 -13.51
N ALA A 310 -9.46 -10.04 -12.93
CA ALA A 310 -8.36 -10.92 -13.35
C ALA A 310 -8.70 -12.39 -13.12
N SER A 311 -9.20 -12.76 -11.94
CA SER A 311 -9.62 -14.11 -11.56
C SER A 311 -10.69 -14.67 -12.53
N MET A 312 -11.76 -13.91 -12.76
CA MET A 312 -12.83 -14.29 -13.71
C MET A 312 -12.31 -14.44 -15.13
N SER A 313 -11.44 -13.53 -15.60
CA SER A 313 -10.88 -13.60 -16.97
C SER A 313 -9.96 -14.79 -17.19
N MET A 314 -9.35 -15.30 -16.12
CA MET A 314 -8.42 -16.44 -16.15
C MET A 314 -9.07 -17.77 -15.72
N GLY A 315 -10.34 -17.75 -15.28
CA GLY A 315 -11.05 -18.94 -14.79
C GLY A 315 -10.44 -19.48 -13.48
N LEU A 316 -9.89 -18.59 -12.63
CA LEU A 316 -9.33 -18.96 -11.34
C LEU A 316 -10.34 -18.66 -10.24
N ASP A 317 -10.49 -19.57 -9.28
CA ASP A 317 -11.31 -19.33 -8.11
C ASP A 317 -10.65 -18.30 -7.19
N LEU A 318 -11.44 -17.39 -6.63
CA LEU A 318 -10.98 -16.34 -5.72
C LEU A 318 -11.58 -16.54 -4.33
N GLU A 319 -10.76 -16.99 -3.40
CA GLU A 319 -11.14 -17.15 -1.99
C GLU A 319 -10.99 -15.82 -1.25
N LEU A 320 -12.13 -15.20 -0.89
CA LEU A 320 -12.15 -13.92 -0.18
C LEU A 320 -12.50 -14.04 1.30
N GLY A 321 -13.21 -15.08 1.69
CA GLY A 321 -13.67 -15.25 3.06
C GLY A 321 -12.54 -15.53 4.04
N LEU A 322 -12.45 -14.73 5.09
CA LEU A 322 -11.43 -14.85 6.15
C LEU A 322 -11.63 -16.10 6.99
N SER A 323 -10.54 -16.66 7.52
CA SER A 323 -10.61 -17.63 8.60
C SER A 323 -11.28 -17.04 9.85
N ALA A 324 -11.84 -17.88 10.71
CA ALA A 324 -12.48 -17.45 11.97
C ALA A 324 -11.56 -16.57 12.82
N LYS A 325 -10.27 -16.93 12.93
CA LYS A 325 -9.24 -16.16 13.62
C LYS A 325 -9.07 -14.76 13.04
N SER A 326 -8.90 -14.67 11.72
CA SER A 326 -8.70 -13.39 11.03
C SER A 326 -9.95 -12.51 11.09
N THR A 327 -11.15 -13.11 11.06
CA THR A 327 -12.43 -12.42 11.25
C THR A 327 -12.53 -11.79 12.65
N VAL A 328 -12.14 -12.49 13.70
CA VAL A 328 -12.11 -11.96 15.07
C VAL A 328 -11.11 -10.80 15.19
N LEU A 329 -9.91 -10.94 14.62
CA LEU A 329 -8.90 -9.89 14.65
C LEU A 329 -9.32 -8.66 13.83
N LEU A 330 -9.97 -8.84 12.68
CA LEU A 330 -10.54 -7.74 11.90
C LEU A 330 -11.64 -7.03 12.70
N GLY A 331 -12.58 -7.78 13.29
CA GLY A 331 -13.63 -7.20 14.11
C GLY A 331 -13.09 -6.40 15.30
N LEU A 332 -12.08 -6.96 16.00
CA LEU A 332 -11.38 -6.25 17.07
C LEU A 332 -10.68 -4.99 16.57
N THR A 333 -10.01 -5.06 15.41
CA THR A 333 -9.35 -3.91 14.79
C THR A 333 -10.33 -2.79 14.49
N LEU A 334 -11.45 -3.08 13.84
CA LEU A 334 -12.47 -2.09 13.50
C LEU A 334 -13.12 -1.49 14.74
N LEU A 335 -13.43 -2.31 15.75
CA LEU A 335 -13.98 -1.84 17.03
C LEU A 335 -12.98 -0.89 17.74
N VAL A 336 -11.72 -1.34 17.91
CA VAL A 336 -10.70 -0.55 18.61
C VAL A 336 -10.37 0.72 17.83
N ALA A 337 -10.24 0.65 16.49
CA ALA A 337 -9.99 1.83 15.66
C ALA A 337 -11.13 2.85 15.81
N THR A 338 -12.38 2.40 15.81
CA THR A 338 -13.53 3.29 16.04
C THR A 338 -13.49 3.91 17.43
N MET A 339 -13.17 3.15 18.48
CA MET A 339 -13.09 3.69 19.85
C MET A 339 -11.93 4.66 20.04
N THR A 340 -10.77 4.37 19.48
CA THR A 340 -9.53 5.15 19.67
C THR A 340 -9.48 6.37 18.77
N LEU A 341 -9.90 6.24 17.51
CA LEU A 341 -9.78 7.30 16.50
C LEU A 341 -11.04 8.18 16.40
N SER A 342 -12.10 7.93 17.17
CA SER A 342 -13.26 8.83 17.27
C SER A 342 -13.11 9.94 18.30
N THR A 343 -11.99 9.98 19.04
CA THR A 343 -11.79 10.95 20.13
C THR A 343 -11.29 12.32 19.66
N GLY A 344 -10.72 12.43 18.46
CA GLY A 344 -10.10 13.64 17.91
C GLY A 344 -8.76 14.01 18.56
N ARG A 345 -8.26 13.18 19.46
CA ARG A 345 -6.97 13.34 20.14
C ARG A 345 -6.27 12.00 20.24
N THR A 346 -4.95 12.04 20.13
CA THR A 346 -4.12 10.83 20.23
C THR A 346 -3.47 10.72 21.59
N THR A 347 -3.31 9.49 22.07
CA THR A 347 -2.54 9.18 23.27
C THR A 347 -1.61 8.02 23.01
N LEU A 348 -0.52 7.93 23.80
CA LEU A 348 0.42 6.81 23.75
C LEU A 348 -0.27 5.46 23.98
N VAL A 349 -1.29 5.42 24.88
CA VAL A 349 -2.04 4.20 25.20
C VAL A 349 -2.76 3.66 23.97
N GLN A 350 -3.40 4.54 23.19
CA GLN A 350 -4.07 4.14 21.93
C GLN A 350 -3.07 3.50 20.96
N GLY A 351 -1.88 4.10 20.79
CA GLY A 351 -0.83 3.53 19.96
C GLY A 351 -0.40 2.13 20.39
N MET A 352 -0.21 1.92 21.70
CA MET A 352 0.14 0.61 22.24
C MET A 352 -0.93 -0.45 22.05
N VAL A 353 -2.22 -0.09 22.20
CA VAL A 353 -3.34 -1.03 21.96
C VAL A 353 -3.33 -1.51 20.51
N HIS A 354 -3.17 -0.61 19.55
CA HIS A 354 -3.06 -0.99 18.13
C HIS A 354 -1.85 -1.89 17.87
N LEU A 355 -0.68 -1.57 18.43
CA LEU A 355 0.53 -2.39 18.25
C LEU A 355 0.40 -3.78 18.85
N VAL A 356 -0.30 -3.94 19.98
CA VAL A 356 -0.60 -5.26 20.56
C VAL A 356 -1.47 -6.09 19.62
N ILE A 357 -2.51 -5.49 19.01
CA ILE A 357 -3.34 -6.18 18.01
C ILE A 357 -2.48 -6.60 16.81
N PHE A 358 -1.60 -5.71 16.32
CA PHE A 358 -0.70 -6.01 15.21
C PHE A 358 0.28 -7.15 15.55
N ALA A 359 0.90 -7.10 16.72
CA ALA A 359 1.78 -8.16 17.19
C ALA A 359 1.05 -9.51 17.35
N THR A 360 -0.20 -9.48 17.85
CA THR A 360 -1.07 -10.66 17.94
C THR A 360 -1.37 -11.22 16.56
N TYR A 361 -1.69 -10.36 15.58
CA TYR A 361 -1.90 -10.78 14.20
C TYR A 361 -0.67 -11.49 13.61
N LEU A 362 0.51 -10.88 13.74
CA LEU A 362 1.76 -11.47 13.26
C LEU A 362 2.06 -12.80 13.96
N PHE A 363 1.96 -12.82 15.30
CA PHE A 363 2.24 -14.02 16.08
C PHE A 363 1.29 -15.16 15.71
N THR A 364 -0.02 -14.90 15.67
CA THR A 364 -1.01 -15.94 15.34
C THR A 364 -1.02 -16.33 13.88
N THR A 365 -0.38 -15.55 13.00
CA THR A 365 -0.13 -15.97 11.62
C THR A 365 1.04 -16.94 11.55
N LEU A 366 2.09 -16.74 12.34
CA LEU A 366 3.26 -17.64 12.40
C LEU A 366 2.98 -18.91 13.20
N VAL A 367 2.18 -18.81 14.26
CA VAL A 367 1.79 -19.90 15.14
C VAL A 367 0.25 -19.98 15.14
N PRO A 368 -0.34 -20.66 14.16
CA PRO A 368 -1.80 -20.68 13.95
C PRO A 368 -2.57 -21.49 15.00
#